data_312680415952a2db3d2215098570a629
#
_entry.id   312680415952a2db3d2215098570a629
#
_cell.length_a   1.000
_cell.length_b   1.000
_cell.length_c   1.000
_cell.angle_alpha   90.00
_cell.angle_beta   90.00
_cell.angle_gamma   90.00
#
_symmetry.space_group_name_H-M   'P 1'
#
loop_
_entity.id
_entity.type
_entity.pdbx_description
1 polymer ?
#
loop_
_entity_poly.entity_id
_entity_poly.type
_entity_poly.pdbx_seq_one_letter_code
_entity_poly.pdbx_strand_id
1 'polypeptide(L)'
;MRIFYFLATLFVIQSCTAQNILKLPVNKDNNTLLWEISGKTLKQPSYIFGTFHILCKDDIQFSANLQAAVKVSNRVYFEMDLDDPKNTLGGMFFMNMKDKTLDDLYTVEELQKVTKFYKDSLKMNLSYFNKMKPMMLAALLYPRMMPCKTPSGVEIELMTIAKKEKKEIYGFETIEFQSSIFDSIPYGVQAKDLLKNIDSMNKYKLYFNRMVQTYKNQQTDSLVAIVNDKTFSDGENNDALLKNRNLNWVKQLKIILPKTNIFMAVGAAHLFGKDGLIDLLTKDGYTIKPIVN
;
A
#
# COMPACT_ATOMS: atom_id res chain seq x y z
N MET A 1 32.08 -51.62 53.24
CA MET A 1 31.79 -50.15 53.02
C MET A 1 31.08 -50.06 51.67
N ARG A 2 29.74 -50.00 51.68
CA ARG A 2 28.91 -49.95 50.46
C ARG A 2 28.54 -48.51 50.21
N ILE A 3 29.01 -47.96 49.08
CA ILE A 3 28.70 -46.60 48.61
C ILE A 3 27.40 -46.65 47.77
N PHE A 4 26.36 -46.01 48.29
CA PHE A 4 25.09 -45.82 47.57
C PHE A 4 25.22 -44.57 46.70
N TYR A 5 25.13 -44.70 45.36
CA TYR A 5 24.95 -43.61 44.44
C TYR A 5 23.46 -43.25 44.35
N PHE A 6 23.12 -42.03 44.77
CA PHE A 6 21.78 -41.44 44.58
C PHE A 6 21.78 -40.77 43.23
N LEU A 7 21.08 -41.36 42.26
CA LEU A 7 20.80 -40.67 41.00
C LEU A 7 19.61 -39.72 41.21
N ALA A 8 19.88 -38.42 41.23
CA ALA A 8 18.85 -37.38 41.19
C ALA A 8 18.44 -37.13 39.73
N THR A 9 17.27 -37.66 39.33
CA THR A 9 16.63 -37.33 38.05
C THR A 9 16.01 -35.94 38.12
N LEU A 10 16.63 -34.97 37.46
CA LEU A 10 16.06 -33.65 37.23
C LEU A 10 14.89 -33.76 36.24
N PHE A 11 13.66 -33.67 36.73
CA PHE A 11 12.50 -33.45 35.88
C PHE A 11 12.51 -32.00 35.42
N VAL A 12 12.91 -31.73 34.15
CA VAL A 12 12.71 -30.44 33.49
C VAL A 12 11.24 -30.35 33.11
N ILE A 13 10.47 -29.62 33.92
CA ILE A 13 9.10 -29.24 33.58
C ILE A 13 9.18 -28.19 32.48
N GLN A 14 9.04 -28.63 31.24
CA GLN A 14 8.85 -27.74 30.11
C GLN A 14 7.48 -27.05 30.25
N SER A 15 7.46 -25.84 30.82
CA SER A 15 6.28 -25.00 30.87
C SER A 15 5.92 -24.59 29.44
N CYS A 16 4.98 -25.32 28.86
CA CYS A 16 4.34 -24.91 27.62
C CYS A 16 3.48 -23.68 27.92
N THR A 17 4.06 -22.49 27.81
CA THR A 17 3.30 -21.25 27.87
C THR A 17 2.41 -21.21 26.63
N ALA A 18 1.13 -21.52 26.79
CA ALA A 18 0.13 -21.27 25.77
C ALA A 18 0.19 -19.76 25.43
N GLN A 19 0.72 -19.43 24.28
CA GLN A 19 0.69 -18.06 23.79
C GLN A 19 -0.78 -17.67 23.62
N ASN A 20 -1.25 -16.75 24.45
CA ASN A 20 -2.60 -16.19 24.33
C ASN A 20 -2.72 -15.54 22.95
N ILE A 21 -3.49 -16.14 22.05
CA ILE A 21 -3.82 -15.56 20.75
C ILE A 21 -4.68 -14.34 21.02
N LEU A 22 -4.21 -13.15 20.59
CA LEU A 22 -4.97 -11.93 20.66
C LEU A 22 -6.24 -12.08 19.82
N LYS A 23 -7.41 -11.86 20.44
CA LYS A 23 -8.71 -11.83 19.76
C LYS A 23 -9.16 -10.39 19.61
N LEU A 24 -9.12 -9.86 18.39
CA LEU A 24 -9.64 -8.54 18.07
C LEU A 24 -11.15 -8.60 17.77
N PRO A 25 -11.92 -7.53 18.07
CA PRO A 25 -13.34 -7.50 17.79
C PRO A 25 -13.62 -7.50 16.27
N VAL A 26 -14.54 -8.37 15.85
CA VAL A 26 -14.96 -8.51 14.45
C VAL A 26 -15.93 -7.37 14.10
N ASN A 27 -15.70 -6.73 12.94
CA ASN A 27 -16.62 -5.77 12.36
C ASN A 27 -17.78 -6.51 11.67
N LYS A 28 -19.02 -6.18 12.02
CA LYS A 28 -20.21 -6.88 11.49
C LYS A 28 -20.59 -6.44 10.08
N ASP A 29 -20.23 -5.22 9.70
CA ASP A 29 -20.69 -4.59 8.45
C ASP A 29 -19.67 -4.69 7.30
N ASN A 30 -18.54 -5.36 7.54
CA ASN A 30 -17.40 -5.47 6.59
C ASN A 30 -16.78 -4.12 6.15
N ASN A 31 -17.30 -2.99 6.65
CA ASN A 31 -16.77 -1.66 6.37
C ASN A 31 -15.55 -1.39 7.25
N THR A 32 -14.42 -1.93 6.86
CA THR A 32 -13.14 -1.76 7.55
C THR A 32 -11.98 -1.91 6.59
N LEU A 33 -10.89 -1.25 6.91
CA LEU A 33 -9.61 -1.40 6.22
C LEU A 33 -8.69 -2.43 6.90
N LEU A 34 -9.05 -2.93 8.10
CA LEU A 34 -8.26 -3.89 8.88
C LEU A 34 -8.90 -5.28 8.86
N TRP A 35 -8.13 -6.29 8.48
CA TRP A 35 -8.58 -7.66 8.31
C TRP A 35 -7.63 -8.66 8.96
N GLU A 36 -8.17 -9.69 9.59
CA GLU A 36 -7.42 -10.83 10.12
C GLU A 36 -7.32 -11.94 9.08
N ILE A 37 -6.14 -12.53 8.94
CA ILE A 37 -5.86 -13.72 8.12
C ILE A 37 -5.58 -14.87 9.08
N SER A 38 -6.41 -15.90 9.07
CA SER A 38 -6.32 -17.06 9.95
C SER A 38 -6.69 -18.38 9.23
N GLY A 39 -6.77 -19.47 9.95
CA GLY A 39 -7.13 -20.79 9.39
C GLY A 39 -5.95 -21.52 8.76
N LYS A 40 -6.25 -22.53 7.93
CA LYS A 40 -5.25 -23.51 7.48
C LYS A 40 -4.41 -24.02 8.66
N THR A 41 -3.10 -24.05 8.51
CA THR A 41 -2.13 -24.49 9.53
C THR A 41 -1.47 -23.34 10.27
N LEU A 42 -2.03 -22.13 10.18
CA LEU A 42 -1.46 -20.95 10.83
C LEU A 42 -1.55 -21.07 12.36
N LYS A 43 -0.41 -20.96 13.04
CA LYS A 43 -0.33 -21.01 14.50
C LYS A 43 -0.85 -19.72 15.16
N GLN A 44 -0.73 -18.61 14.47
CA GLN A 44 -1.17 -17.28 14.91
C GLN A 44 -1.76 -16.53 13.72
N PRO A 45 -2.74 -15.63 13.95
CA PRO A 45 -3.28 -14.80 12.89
C PRO A 45 -2.24 -13.80 12.41
N SER A 46 -2.36 -13.45 11.14
CA SER A 46 -1.72 -12.30 10.51
C SER A 46 -2.76 -11.24 10.20
N TYR A 47 -2.34 -10.04 9.87
CA TYR A 47 -3.26 -8.93 9.62
C TYR A 47 -2.91 -8.23 8.32
N ILE A 48 -3.93 -7.72 7.64
CA ILE A 48 -3.80 -6.91 6.45
C ILE A 48 -4.56 -5.60 6.65
N PHE A 49 -3.95 -4.50 6.26
CA PHE A 49 -4.52 -3.16 6.37
C PHE A 49 -4.41 -2.42 5.04
N GLY A 50 -5.52 -1.81 4.62
CA GLY A 50 -5.58 -0.95 3.44
C GLY A 50 -5.06 0.44 3.74
N THR A 51 -4.02 0.89 3.04
CA THR A 51 -3.40 2.20 3.20
C THR A 51 -3.86 3.18 2.12
N PHE A 52 -3.50 4.45 2.30
CA PHE A 52 -3.66 5.52 1.34
C PHE A 52 -2.40 6.38 1.31
N HIS A 53 -1.81 6.56 0.11
CA HIS A 53 -0.47 7.13 -0.04
C HIS A 53 -0.35 8.59 0.41
N ILE A 54 -1.48 9.33 0.45
CA ILE A 54 -1.45 10.73 0.86
C ILE A 54 -2.75 11.16 1.55
N LEU A 55 -2.63 11.61 2.79
CA LEU A 55 -3.69 12.21 3.59
C LEU A 55 -3.16 13.45 4.30
N CYS A 56 -4.05 14.25 4.89
CA CYS A 56 -3.60 15.20 5.90
C CYS A 56 -3.07 14.43 7.11
N LYS A 57 -1.91 14.80 7.61
CA LYS A 57 -1.27 14.09 8.73
C LYS A 57 -2.21 13.97 9.94
N ASP A 58 -2.95 15.03 10.25
CA ASP A 58 -3.90 15.06 11.37
C ASP A 58 -5.11 14.12 11.17
N ASP A 59 -5.38 13.72 9.92
CA ASP A 59 -6.44 12.76 9.58
C ASP A 59 -5.98 11.30 9.71
N ILE A 60 -4.67 11.06 9.85
CA ILE A 60 -4.12 9.71 9.99
C ILE A 60 -4.18 9.30 11.46
N GLN A 61 -5.20 8.55 11.80
CA GLN A 61 -5.38 8.02 13.15
C GLN A 61 -5.46 6.50 13.09
N PHE A 62 -4.71 5.85 13.96
CA PHE A 62 -4.71 4.40 14.03
C PHE A 62 -5.47 3.93 15.26
N SER A 63 -6.44 3.06 15.05
CA SER A 63 -7.24 2.47 16.12
C SER A 63 -6.36 1.67 17.09
N ALA A 64 -6.86 1.45 18.29
CA ALA A 64 -6.21 0.57 19.27
C ALA A 64 -6.05 -0.86 18.71
N ASN A 65 -7.04 -1.34 17.93
CA ASN A 65 -7.00 -2.66 17.32
C ASN A 65 -5.92 -2.78 16.24
N LEU A 66 -5.74 -1.76 15.41
CA LEU A 66 -4.64 -1.71 14.43
C LEU A 66 -3.29 -1.72 15.14
N GLN A 67 -3.10 -0.87 16.14
CA GLN A 67 -1.85 -0.82 16.91
C GLN A 67 -1.57 -2.16 17.60
N ALA A 68 -2.60 -2.81 18.15
CA ALA A 68 -2.47 -4.15 18.73
C ALA A 68 -2.09 -5.20 17.68
N ALA A 69 -2.68 -5.15 16.48
CA ALA A 69 -2.33 -6.04 15.36
C ALA A 69 -0.86 -5.88 14.95
N VAL A 70 -0.35 -4.64 14.82
CA VAL A 70 1.07 -4.38 14.56
C VAL A 70 1.94 -4.95 15.69
N LYS A 71 1.55 -4.71 16.94
CA LYS A 71 2.32 -5.15 18.12
C LYS A 71 2.48 -6.67 18.21
N VAL A 72 1.44 -7.46 17.94
CA VAL A 72 1.48 -8.92 18.02
C VAL A 72 2.10 -9.59 16.79
N SER A 73 2.22 -8.89 15.69
CA SER A 73 2.87 -9.39 14.49
C SER A 73 4.39 -9.40 14.67
N ASN A 74 5.05 -10.44 14.15
CA ASN A 74 6.50 -10.56 14.24
C ASN A 74 7.21 -9.61 13.25
N ARG A 75 6.60 -9.38 12.09
CA ARG A 75 7.15 -8.57 10.99
C ARG A 75 6.09 -7.69 10.37
N VAL A 76 6.51 -6.57 9.79
CA VAL A 76 5.66 -5.66 9.02
C VAL A 76 6.08 -5.70 7.56
N TYR A 77 5.11 -5.88 6.68
CA TYR A 77 5.31 -5.89 5.23
C TYR A 77 4.56 -4.73 4.60
N PHE A 78 5.26 -3.97 3.78
CA PHE A 78 4.67 -2.97 2.88
C PHE A 78 4.74 -3.45 1.43
N GLU A 79 4.15 -2.70 0.51
CA GLU A 79 4.32 -2.96 -0.93
C GLU A 79 5.81 -2.95 -1.31
N MET A 80 6.54 -2.01 -0.76
CA MET A 80 7.98 -1.84 -0.94
C MET A 80 8.63 -1.64 0.42
N ASP A 81 9.87 -2.09 0.58
CA ASP A 81 10.65 -1.83 1.80
C ASP A 81 10.98 -0.34 1.89
N LEU A 82 10.20 0.37 2.69
CA LEU A 82 10.33 1.81 2.90
C LEU A 82 11.50 2.17 3.83
N ASP A 83 12.09 1.19 4.48
CA ASP A 83 13.22 1.36 5.41
C ASP A 83 14.57 1.14 4.72
N ASP A 84 14.60 0.54 3.53
CA ASP A 84 15.81 0.40 2.73
C ASP A 84 16.17 1.74 2.06
N PRO A 85 17.36 2.31 2.40
CA PRO A 85 17.84 3.55 1.77
C PRO A 85 17.94 3.48 0.23
N LYS A 86 18.13 2.28 -0.34
CA LYS A 86 18.15 2.10 -1.79
C LYS A 86 16.82 2.45 -2.44
N ASN A 87 15.72 2.15 -1.77
CA ASN A 87 14.38 2.46 -2.27
C ASN A 87 14.07 3.96 -2.20
N THR A 88 14.60 4.67 -1.21
CA THR A 88 14.40 6.12 -1.06
C THR A 88 15.31 6.94 -1.97
N LEU A 89 16.60 6.63 -2.02
CA LEU A 89 17.57 7.35 -2.84
C LEU A 89 17.53 6.92 -4.32
N GLY A 90 17.30 5.62 -4.57
CA GLY A 90 17.20 5.07 -5.93
C GLY A 90 15.92 5.47 -6.64
N GLY A 91 14.85 5.83 -5.91
CA GLY A 91 13.54 6.15 -6.47
C GLY A 91 13.58 7.24 -7.55
N MET A 92 14.43 8.25 -7.39
CA MET A 92 14.56 9.34 -8.38
C MET A 92 15.01 8.84 -9.77
N PHE A 93 15.87 7.81 -9.83
CA PHE A 93 16.33 7.27 -11.12
C PHE A 93 15.23 6.53 -11.86
N PHE A 94 14.30 5.91 -11.13
CA PHE A 94 13.21 5.14 -11.70
C PHE A 94 11.97 5.98 -12.05
N MET A 95 11.99 7.27 -11.74
CA MET A 95 10.91 8.19 -12.15
C MET A 95 10.98 8.60 -13.61
N ASN A 96 12.12 8.38 -14.28
CA ASN A 96 12.34 8.81 -15.64
C ASN A 96 11.89 7.73 -16.66
N MET A 97 11.46 8.20 -17.83
CA MET A 97 11.26 7.39 -19.02
C MET A 97 12.61 6.89 -19.53
N LYS A 98 12.62 5.72 -20.16
CA LYS A 98 13.87 5.09 -20.63
C LYS A 98 14.46 5.81 -21.84
N ASP A 99 13.66 6.04 -22.88
CA ASP A 99 14.07 6.43 -24.21
C ASP A 99 13.23 7.57 -24.80
N LYS A 100 12.41 8.23 -23.98
CA LYS A 100 11.53 9.32 -24.39
C LYS A 100 11.63 10.53 -23.47
N THR A 101 11.16 11.64 -24.00
CA THR A 101 10.99 12.90 -23.28
C THR A 101 9.55 13.39 -23.43
N LEU A 102 9.17 14.41 -22.69
CA LEU A 102 7.83 15.01 -22.83
C LEU A 102 7.61 15.62 -24.22
N ASP A 103 8.68 16.10 -24.85
CA ASP A 103 8.61 16.62 -26.23
C ASP A 103 8.20 15.53 -27.25
N ASP A 104 8.50 14.24 -26.96
CA ASP A 104 8.11 13.12 -27.81
C ASP A 104 6.66 12.68 -27.61
N LEU A 105 6.00 13.17 -26.56
CA LEU A 105 4.67 12.72 -26.15
C LEU A 105 3.56 13.73 -26.41
N TYR A 106 3.90 15.01 -26.51
CA TYR A 106 2.95 16.11 -26.66
C TYR A 106 3.18 16.88 -27.95
N THR A 107 2.11 17.46 -28.50
CA THR A 107 2.25 18.52 -29.49
C THR A 107 2.86 19.77 -28.83
N VAL A 108 3.32 20.72 -29.65
CA VAL A 108 3.90 21.98 -29.13
C VAL A 108 2.88 22.71 -28.22
N GLU A 109 1.63 22.76 -28.61
CA GLU A 109 0.55 23.42 -27.87
C GLU A 109 0.25 22.69 -26.55
N GLU A 110 0.19 21.37 -26.59
CA GLU A 110 -0.03 20.55 -25.38
C GLU A 110 1.13 20.71 -24.39
N LEU A 111 2.37 20.63 -24.87
CA LEU A 111 3.56 20.82 -24.03
C LEU A 111 3.62 22.21 -23.40
N GLN A 112 3.30 23.26 -24.17
CA GLN A 112 3.20 24.61 -23.63
C GLN A 112 2.15 24.71 -22.53
N LYS A 113 0.98 24.09 -22.72
CA LYS A 113 -0.10 24.04 -21.74
C LYS A 113 0.33 23.34 -20.46
N VAL A 114 0.92 22.15 -20.56
CA VAL A 114 1.44 21.39 -19.41
C VAL A 114 2.52 22.19 -18.69
N THR A 115 3.48 22.75 -19.43
CA THR A 115 4.57 23.56 -18.88
C THR A 115 4.04 24.79 -18.12
N LYS A 116 3.09 25.51 -18.73
CA LYS A 116 2.45 26.67 -18.09
C LYS A 116 1.72 26.25 -16.82
N PHE A 117 0.97 25.14 -16.85
CA PHE A 117 0.25 24.65 -15.69
C PHE A 117 1.20 24.33 -14.51
N TYR A 118 2.30 23.60 -14.75
CA TYR A 118 3.27 23.28 -13.71
C TYR A 118 3.98 24.52 -13.16
N LYS A 119 4.34 25.47 -14.03
CA LYS A 119 4.93 26.75 -13.64
C LYS A 119 3.96 27.55 -12.74
N ASP A 120 2.71 27.68 -13.15
CA ASP A 120 1.74 28.53 -12.46
C ASP A 120 1.24 27.89 -11.14
N SER A 121 0.98 26.57 -11.15
CA SER A 121 0.39 25.85 -10.02
C SER A 121 1.41 25.34 -9.00
N LEU A 122 2.58 24.85 -9.46
CA LEU A 122 3.59 24.25 -8.59
C LEU A 122 4.88 25.07 -8.49
N LYS A 123 5.01 26.15 -9.26
CA LYS A 123 6.24 26.95 -9.39
C LYS A 123 7.43 26.11 -9.89
N MET A 124 7.12 25.07 -10.68
CA MET A 124 8.12 24.14 -11.23
C MET A 124 8.46 24.51 -12.66
N ASN A 125 9.76 24.50 -12.99
CA ASN A 125 10.22 24.55 -14.36
C ASN A 125 10.27 23.10 -14.92
N LEU A 126 9.33 22.77 -15.80
CA LEU A 126 9.16 21.41 -16.33
C LEU A 126 10.35 20.94 -17.17
N SER A 127 11.19 21.84 -17.68
CA SER A 127 12.38 21.46 -18.46
C SER A 127 13.36 20.58 -17.66
N TYR A 128 13.44 20.76 -16.35
CA TYR A 128 14.26 19.91 -15.48
C TYR A 128 13.69 18.49 -15.29
N PHE A 129 12.43 18.29 -15.65
CA PHE A 129 11.69 17.05 -15.50
C PHE A 129 11.27 16.47 -16.85
N ASN A 130 11.93 16.88 -17.93
CA ASN A 130 11.55 16.50 -19.29
C ASN A 130 11.59 14.98 -19.56
N LYS A 131 12.36 14.23 -18.79
CA LYS A 131 12.39 12.76 -18.84
C LYS A 131 11.46 12.08 -17.86
N MET A 132 10.81 12.81 -16.95
CA MET A 132 9.94 12.22 -15.93
C MET A 132 8.69 11.59 -16.56
N LYS A 133 8.34 10.38 -16.12
CA LYS A 133 7.12 9.68 -16.55
C LYS A 133 5.90 10.58 -16.26
N PRO A 134 4.95 10.74 -17.21
CA PRO A 134 3.79 11.61 -17.00
C PRO A 134 2.94 11.20 -15.79
N MET A 135 2.86 9.92 -15.45
CA MET A 135 2.18 9.44 -14.23
C MET A 135 2.89 9.93 -12.96
N MET A 136 4.22 10.04 -12.96
CA MET A 136 4.97 10.60 -11.83
C MET A 136 4.76 12.11 -11.72
N LEU A 137 4.67 12.81 -12.85
CA LEU A 137 4.26 14.22 -12.86
C LEU A 137 2.86 14.38 -12.26
N ALA A 138 1.88 13.55 -12.65
CA ALA A 138 0.53 13.58 -12.09
C ALA A 138 0.55 13.42 -10.55
N ALA A 139 1.41 12.55 -10.01
CA ALA A 139 1.53 12.34 -8.58
C ALA A 139 1.97 13.62 -7.82
N LEU A 140 2.72 14.52 -8.44
CA LEU A 140 3.11 15.80 -7.85
C LEU A 140 1.93 16.78 -7.66
N LEU A 141 0.76 16.49 -8.24
CA LEU A 141 -0.45 17.28 -8.07
C LEU A 141 -1.19 16.97 -6.78
N TYR A 142 -1.09 15.74 -6.26
CA TYR A 142 -1.85 15.29 -5.09
C TYR A 142 -1.65 16.18 -3.85
N PRO A 143 -0.42 16.58 -3.44
CA PRO A 143 -0.24 17.46 -2.29
C PRO A 143 -0.96 18.80 -2.44
N ARG A 144 -1.14 19.30 -3.68
CA ARG A 144 -1.82 20.57 -3.97
C ARG A 144 -3.35 20.44 -3.93
N MET A 145 -3.87 19.23 -4.04
CA MET A 145 -5.29 18.96 -3.90
C MET A 145 -5.73 18.77 -2.45
N MET A 146 -4.77 18.52 -1.56
CA MET A 146 -5.04 18.36 -0.13
C MET A 146 -5.39 19.70 0.53
N PRO A 147 -6.36 19.72 1.47
CA PRO A 147 -6.76 20.93 2.17
C PRO A 147 -5.76 21.37 3.26
N CYS A 148 -4.77 20.56 3.57
CA CYS A 148 -3.80 20.77 4.64
C CYS A 148 -2.42 21.18 4.13
N LYS A 149 -1.59 21.71 5.05
CA LYS A 149 -0.20 22.11 4.76
C LYS A 149 0.79 20.94 4.90
N THR A 150 0.44 19.94 5.67
CA THR A 150 1.30 18.80 6.02
C THR A 150 0.66 17.48 5.59
N PRO A 151 0.68 17.15 4.30
CA PRO A 151 0.28 15.82 3.85
C PRO A 151 1.32 14.77 4.28
N SER A 152 0.85 13.56 4.58
CA SER A 152 1.69 12.39 4.88
C SER A 152 1.07 11.14 4.26
N GLY A 153 1.88 10.11 4.01
CA GLY A 153 1.40 8.78 3.63
C GLY A 153 1.01 7.96 4.87
N VAL A 154 -0.06 7.20 4.79
CA VAL A 154 -0.46 6.28 5.86
C VAL A 154 0.65 5.27 6.14
N GLU A 155 1.36 4.82 5.11
CA GLU A 155 2.51 3.91 5.22
C GLU A 155 3.65 4.51 6.04
N ILE A 156 3.92 5.80 5.89
CA ILE A 156 5.00 6.51 6.62
C ILE A 156 4.68 6.56 8.12
N GLU A 157 3.43 6.85 8.46
CA GLU A 157 3.00 6.88 9.86
C GLU A 157 2.95 5.46 10.47
N LEU A 158 2.55 4.44 9.69
CA LEU A 158 2.61 3.03 10.11
C LEU A 158 4.05 2.55 10.30
N MET A 159 4.97 2.93 9.42
CA MET A 159 6.38 2.62 9.58
C MET A 159 6.93 3.19 10.89
N THR A 160 6.49 4.39 11.29
CA THR A 160 6.86 4.99 12.57
C THR A 160 6.40 4.12 13.74
N ILE A 161 5.18 3.57 13.70
CA ILE A 161 4.68 2.63 14.72
C ILE A 161 5.48 1.34 14.70
N ALA A 162 5.73 0.76 13.51
CA ALA A 162 6.50 -0.48 13.37
C ALA A 162 7.90 -0.34 13.98
N LYS A 163 8.58 0.78 13.73
CA LYS A 163 9.89 1.09 14.32
C LYS A 163 9.82 1.24 15.84
N LYS A 164 8.80 1.93 16.36
CA LYS A 164 8.57 2.06 17.81
C LYS A 164 8.38 0.70 18.48
N GLU A 165 7.65 -0.21 17.81
CA GLU A 165 7.44 -1.59 18.26
C GLU A 165 8.61 -2.53 17.92
N LYS A 166 9.72 -1.98 17.38
CA LYS A 166 10.96 -2.72 17.02
C LYS A 166 10.69 -3.88 16.05
N LYS A 167 9.77 -3.67 15.10
CA LYS A 167 9.46 -4.68 14.07
C LYS A 167 10.46 -4.59 12.92
N GLU A 168 10.84 -5.76 12.39
CA GLU A 168 11.53 -5.84 11.10
C GLU A 168 10.55 -5.45 10.00
N ILE A 169 11.00 -4.59 9.08
CA ILE A 169 10.23 -4.08 7.95
C ILE A 169 10.71 -4.76 6.67
N TYR A 170 9.78 -5.13 5.81
CA TYR A 170 10.02 -5.81 4.54
C TYR A 170 9.13 -5.22 3.44
N GLY A 171 9.53 -5.39 2.19
CA GLY A 171 8.71 -5.13 1.01
C GLY A 171 8.35 -6.41 0.27
N PHE A 172 7.17 -6.44 -0.35
CA PHE A 172 6.81 -7.49 -1.32
C PHE A 172 7.49 -7.27 -2.66
N GLU A 173 7.84 -6.03 -2.98
CA GLU A 173 8.37 -5.57 -4.25
C GLU A 173 9.60 -4.69 -4.08
N THR A 174 10.40 -4.60 -5.13
CA THR A 174 11.51 -3.65 -5.23
C THR A 174 11.08 -2.40 -5.98
N ILE A 175 11.85 -1.32 -5.85
CA ILE A 175 11.59 -0.07 -6.57
C ILE A 175 11.69 -0.28 -8.10
N GLU A 176 12.63 -1.13 -8.55
CA GLU A 176 12.80 -1.47 -9.95
C GLU A 176 11.54 -2.16 -10.49
N PHE A 177 10.97 -3.11 -9.72
CA PHE A 177 9.76 -3.80 -10.12
C PHE A 177 8.59 -2.84 -10.23
N GLN A 178 8.34 -1.98 -9.22
CA GLN A 178 7.26 -1.00 -9.29
C GLN A 178 7.46 -0.02 -10.45
N SER A 179 8.70 0.42 -10.70
CA SER A 179 9.01 1.26 -11.85
C SER A 179 8.66 0.57 -13.17
N SER A 180 8.98 -0.74 -13.30
CA SER A 180 8.69 -1.52 -14.50
C SER A 180 7.19 -1.62 -14.79
N ILE A 181 6.34 -1.61 -13.76
CA ILE A 181 4.88 -1.56 -13.92
C ILE A 181 4.46 -0.26 -14.60
N PHE A 182 4.99 0.88 -14.14
CA PHE A 182 4.73 2.17 -14.79
C PHE A 182 5.28 2.24 -16.22
N ASP A 183 6.40 1.55 -16.49
CA ASP A 183 6.95 1.44 -17.85
C ASP A 183 6.11 0.54 -18.76
N SER A 184 5.31 -0.36 -18.21
CA SER A 184 4.39 -1.22 -18.99
C SER A 184 3.17 -0.46 -19.51
N ILE A 185 2.83 0.69 -18.90
CA ILE A 185 1.78 1.59 -19.38
C ILE A 185 2.39 2.52 -20.43
N PRO A 186 1.91 2.52 -21.69
CA PRO A 186 2.50 3.36 -22.72
C PRO A 186 2.58 4.82 -22.30
N TYR A 187 3.75 5.45 -22.42
CA TYR A 187 3.95 6.84 -21.97
C TYR A 187 3.01 7.84 -22.64
N GLY A 188 2.60 7.58 -23.90
CA GLY A 188 1.59 8.39 -24.58
C GLY A 188 0.20 8.31 -23.93
N VAL A 189 -0.16 7.17 -23.35
CA VAL A 189 -1.41 7.04 -22.56
C VAL A 189 -1.29 7.84 -21.26
N GLN A 190 -0.18 7.69 -20.53
CA GLN A 190 0.09 8.46 -19.32
C GLN A 190 0.07 9.98 -19.59
N ALA A 191 0.60 10.41 -20.74
CA ALA A 191 0.62 11.82 -21.15
C ALA A 191 -0.79 12.38 -21.41
N LYS A 192 -1.62 11.61 -22.12
CA LYS A 192 -3.03 11.96 -22.37
C LYS A 192 -3.84 12.05 -21.08
N ASP A 193 -3.65 11.11 -20.15
CA ASP A 193 -4.31 11.13 -18.85
C ASP A 193 -3.88 12.36 -18.03
N LEU A 194 -2.60 12.70 -18.02
CA LEU A 194 -2.12 13.92 -17.36
C LEU A 194 -2.75 15.17 -17.96
N LEU A 195 -2.81 15.27 -19.27
CA LEU A 195 -3.42 16.41 -19.97
C LEU A 195 -4.92 16.52 -19.63
N LYS A 196 -5.65 15.41 -19.68
CA LYS A 196 -7.08 15.31 -19.29
C LYS A 196 -7.31 15.77 -17.84
N ASN A 197 -6.42 15.39 -16.91
CA ASN A 197 -6.49 15.78 -15.51
C ASN A 197 -6.24 17.30 -15.35
N ILE A 198 -5.29 17.87 -16.10
CA ILE A 198 -5.02 19.31 -16.12
C ILE A 198 -6.23 20.07 -16.67
N ASP A 199 -6.82 19.61 -17.77
CA ASP A 199 -7.99 20.23 -18.41
C ASP A 199 -9.25 20.18 -17.52
N SER A 200 -9.34 19.17 -16.68
CA SER A 200 -10.48 18.95 -15.79
C SER A 200 -10.10 19.10 -14.31
N MET A 201 -9.09 19.93 -13.98
CA MET A 201 -8.49 19.99 -12.63
C MET A 201 -9.52 20.14 -11.51
N ASN A 202 -10.56 20.97 -11.69
CA ASN A 202 -11.59 21.13 -10.65
C ASN A 202 -12.39 19.84 -10.43
N LYS A 203 -12.73 19.11 -11.51
CA LYS A 203 -13.42 17.82 -11.42
C LYS A 203 -12.49 16.77 -10.81
N TYR A 204 -11.21 16.77 -11.20
CA TYR A 204 -10.21 15.86 -10.66
C TYR A 204 -10.01 16.08 -9.15
N LYS A 205 -9.94 17.33 -8.69
CA LYS A 205 -9.88 17.68 -7.27
C LYS A 205 -11.12 17.19 -6.50
N LEU A 206 -12.32 17.36 -7.04
CA LEU A 206 -13.56 16.86 -6.41
C LEU A 206 -13.55 15.33 -6.30
N TYR A 207 -13.14 14.65 -7.37
CA TYR A 207 -13.02 13.20 -7.40
C TYR A 207 -12.00 12.70 -6.36
N PHE A 208 -10.82 13.31 -6.31
CA PHE A 208 -9.78 13.00 -5.33
C PHE A 208 -10.28 13.23 -3.90
N ASN A 209 -10.94 14.34 -3.62
CA ASN A 209 -11.53 14.60 -2.31
C ASN A 209 -12.59 13.55 -1.93
N ARG A 210 -13.42 13.11 -2.88
CA ARG A 210 -14.38 12.03 -2.67
C ARG A 210 -13.65 10.74 -2.28
N MET A 211 -12.59 10.39 -2.99
CA MET A 211 -11.77 9.20 -2.69
C MET A 211 -11.16 9.27 -1.29
N VAL A 212 -10.61 10.43 -0.90
CA VAL A 212 -10.09 10.68 0.46
C VAL A 212 -11.19 10.48 1.52
N GLN A 213 -12.38 11.05 1.33
CA GLN A 213 -13.48 10.91 2.29
C GLN A 213 -13.99 9.46 2.38
N THR A 214 -14.11 8.79 1.24
CA THR A 214 -14.51 7.38 1.17
C THR A 214 -13.52 6.49 1.93
N TYR A 215 -12.23 6.74 1.78
CA TYR A 215 -11.18 6.04 2.53
C TYR A 215 -11.27 6.32 4.04
N LYS A 216 -11.35 7.59 4.44
CA LYS A 216 -11.45 7.97 5.86
C LYS A 216 -12.67 7.35 6.55
N ASN A 217 -13.78 7.23 5.83
CA ASN A 217 -15.01 6.62 6.33
C ASN A 217 -15.03 5.09 6.18
N GLN A 218 -13.95 4.49 5.69
CA GLN A 218 -13.80 3.05 5.46
C GLN A 218 -14.95 2.43 4.65
N GLN A 219 -15.48 3.16 3.67
CA GLN A 219 -16.60 2.73 2.82
C GLN A 219 -16.08 1.82 1.69
N THR A 220 -15.89 0.54 2.01
CA THR A 220 -15.19 -0.43 1.15
C THR A 220 -15.84 -0.62 -0.21
N ASP A 221 -17.17 -0.73 -0.30
CA ASP A 221 -17.88 -0.85 -1.58
C ASP A 221 -17.71 0.38 -2.46
N SER A 222 -17.73 1.57 -1.85
CA SER A 222 -17.50 2.83 -2.55
C SER A 222 -16.06 2.96 -3.02
N LEU A 223 -15.07 2.44 -2.28
CA LEU A 223 -13.67 2.37 -2.72
C LEU A 223 -13.54 1.49 -3.97
N VAL A 224 -14.19 0.33 -4.00
CA VAL A 224 -14.23 -0.55 -5.18
C VAL A 224 -14.84 0.18 -6.39
N ALA A 225 -15.95 0.89 -6.18
CA ALA A 225 -16.60 1.65 -7.25
C ALA A 225 -15.69 2.76 -7.80
N ILE A 226 -14.96 3.46 -6.93
CA ILE A 226 -14.00 4.51 -7.31
C ILE A 226 -12.83 3.92 -8.11
N VAL A 227 -12.26 2.80 -7.68
CA VAL A 227 -11.14 2.13 -8.39
C VAL A 227 -11.54 1.70 -9.80
N ASN A 228 -12.80 1.32 -9.99
CA ASN A 228 -13.35 0.89 -11.29
C ASN A 228 -13.93 2.05 -12.12
N ASP A 229 -13.93 3.28 -11.61
CA ASP A 229 -14.45 4.45 -12.32
C ASP A 229 -13.49 4.90 -13.44
N LYS A 230 -13.94 4.83 -14.68
CA LYS A 230 -13.17 5.21 -15.87
C LYS A 230 -13.14 6.71 -16.15
N THR A 231 -13.66 7.54 -15.27
CA THR A 231 -13.76 8.99 -15.50
C THR A 231 -12.39 9.66 -15.66
N PHE A 232 -11.39 9.21 -14.89
CA PHE A 232 -10.05 9.81 -14.85
C PHE A 232 -8.92 8.85 -15.24
N SER A 233 -9.21 7.56 -15.43
CA SER A 233 -8.31 6.55 -15.95
C SER A 233 -9.13 5.60 -16.82
N ASP A 234 -8.59 5.18 -17.96
CA ASP A 234 -9.32 4.27 -18.86
C ASP A 234 -9.53 2.88 -18.26
N GLY A 235 -8.98 2.61 -17.07
CA GLY A 235 -9.12 1.34 -16.34
C GLY A 235 -8.45 0.14 -17.00
N GLU A 236 -7.90 0.31 -18.20
CA GLU A 236 -7.23 -0.76 -18.96
C GLU A 236 -5.96 -1.28 -18.28
N ASN A 237 -5.36 -0.47 -17.41
CA ASN A 237 -4.11 -0.79 -16.73
C ASN A 237 -4.29 -1.37 -15.32
N ASN A 238 -5.53 -1.58 -14.86
CA ASN A 238 -5.81 -2.10 -13.52
C ASN A 238 -5.21 -3.50 -13.30
N ASP A 239 -5.12 -4.32 -14.34
CA ASP A 239 -4.49 -5.64 -14.21
C ASP A 239 -3.00 -5.54 -13.86
N ALA A 240 -2.27 -4.61 -14.46
CA ALA A 240 -0.86 -4.40 -14.16
C ALA A 240 -0.66 -3.75 -12.77
N LEU A 241 -1.50 -2.76 -12.44
CA LEU A 241 -1.39 -1.99 -11.22
C LEU A 241 -1.88 -2.76 -9.98
N LEU A 242 -2.86 -3.66 -10.11
CA LEU A 242 -3.51 -4.34 -8.99
C LEU A 242 -3.44 -5.85 -9.08
N LYS A 243 -4.14 -6.47 -10.05
CA LYS A 243 -4.35 -7.92 -10.11
C LYS A 243 -3.05 -8.73 -10.17
N ASN A 244 -2.16 -8.40 -11.09
CA ASN A 244 -0.91 -9.16 -11.27
C ASN A 244 -0.02 -9.07 -10.02
N ARG A 245 -0.03 -7.91 -9.36
CA ARG A 245 0.68 -7.68 -8.09
C ARG A 245 0.05 -8.49 -6.97
N ASN A 246 -1.28 -8.46 -6.83
CA ASN A 246 -2.01 -9.25 -5.84
C ASN A 246 -1.73 -10.75 -5.98
N LEU A 247 -1.75 -11.28 -7.21
CA LEU A 247 -1.42 -12.68 -7.48
C LEU A 247 0.02 -13.02 -7.08
N ASN A 248 0.97 -12.11 -7.33
CA ASN A 248 2.36 -12.29 -6.91
C ASN A 248 2.50 -12.26 -5.38
N TRP A 249 1.84 -11.31 -4.70
CA TRP A 249 1.89 -11.21 -3.24
C TRP A 249 1.25 -12.43 -2.57
N VAL A 250 0.13 -12.95 -3.09
CA VAL A 250 -0.47 -14.19 -2.57
C VAL A 250 0.50 -15.38 -2.69
N LYS A 251 1.27 -15.49 -3.79
CA LYS A 251 2.32 -16.52 -3.90
C LYS A 251 3.38 -16.38 -2.80
N GLN A 252 3.82 -15.16 -2.50
CA GLN A 252 4.77 -14.88 -1.42
C GLN A 252 4.15 -15.18 -0.05
N LEU A 253 2.90 -14.76 0.20
CA LEU A 253 2.17 -15.00 1.44
C LEU A 253 2.03 -16.48 1.76
N LYS A 254 1.82 -17.35 0.77
CA LYS A 254 1.83 -18.82 0.95
C LYS A 254 3.13 -19.37 1.54
N ILE A 255 4.24 -18.70 1.29
CA ILE A 255 5.56 -19.09 1.80
C ILE A 255 5.83 -18.44 3.17
N ILE A 256 5.34 -17.23 3.39
CA ILE A 256 5.61 -16.43 4.59
C ILE A 256 4.71 -16.86 5.75
N LEU A 257 3.39 -16.87 5.54
CA LEU A 257 2.39 -17.08 6.59
C LEU A 257 2.56 -18.37 7.41
N PRO A 258 2.94 -19.52 6.83
CA PRO A 258 3.20 -20.74 7.62
C PRO A 258 4.40 -20.63 8.57
N LYS A 259 5.34 -19.69 8.31
CA LYS A 259 6.59 -19.54 9.05
C LYS A 259 6.51 -18.49 10.15
N THR A 260 5.74 -17.42 9.90
CA THR A 260 5.65 -16.28 10.82
C THR A 260 4.35 -15.52 10.60
N ASN A 261 3.81 -14.93 11.66
CA ASN A 261 2.70 -14.00 11.53
C ASN A 261 3.24 -12.61 11.15
N ILE A 262 2.47 -11.92 10.32
CA ILE A 262 2.84 -10.60 9.79
C ILE A 262 1.69 -9.60 9.91
N PHE A 263 2.06 -8.31 9.91
CA PHE A 263 1.16 -7.22 9.60
C PHE A 263 1.50 -6.72 8.19
N MET A 264 0.56 -6.81 7.26
CA MET A 264 0.71 -6.38 5.88
C MET A 264 -0.03 -5.07 5.66
N ALA A 265 0.65 -4.04 5.15
CA ALA A 265 0.09 -2.73 4.85
C ALA A 265 0.30 -2.41 3.37
N VAL A 266 -0.78 -2.36 2.61
CA VAL A 266 -0.78 -2.12 1.16
C VAL A 266 -1.93 -1.20 0.77
N GLY A 267 -1.85 -0.53 -0.36
CA GLY A 267 -2.91 0.37 -0.82
C GLY A 267 -4.29 -0.28 -0.78
N ALA A 268 -5.29 0.44 -0.25
CA ALA A 268 -6.64 -0.10 -0.04
C ALA A 268 -7.27 -0.66 -1.32
N ALA A 269 -6.89 -0.15 -2.49
CA ALA A 269 -7.33 -0.66 -3.79
C ALA A 269 -6.94 -2.13 -4.03
N HIS A 270 -5.89 -2.63 -3.37
CA HIS A 270 -5.46 -4.02 -3.48
C HIS A 270 -6.33 -5.00 -2.69
N LEU A 271 -7.11 -4.53 -1.69
CA LEU A 271 -7.83 -5.41 -0.77
C LEU A 271 -9.09 -5.99 -1.38
N PHE A 272 -9.86 -5.16 -2.07
CA PHE A 272 -11.27 -5.40 -2.36
C PHE A 272 -11.55 -5.76 -3.82
N GLY A 273 -12.77 -6.27 -4.07
CA GLY A 273 -13.25 -6.61 -5.40
C GLY A 273 -12.74 -7.97 -5.89
N LYS A 274 -13.09 -8.28 -7.13
CA LYS A 274 -12.60 -9.48 -7.82
C LYS A 274 -11.08 -9.37 -8.00
N ASP A 275 -10.37 -10.45 -7.67
CA ASP A 275 -8.90 -10.50 -7.68
C ASP A 275 -8.24 -9.56 -6.64
N GLY A 276 -9.01 -9.02 -5.68
CA GLY A 276 -8.48 -8.36 -4.47
C GLY A 276 -7.87 -9.39 -3.50
N LEU A 277 -7.02 -8.93 -2.60
CA LEU A 277 -6.31 -9.83 -1.68
C LEU A 277 -7.24 -10.62 -0.77
N ILE A 278 -8.36 -10.02 -0.32
CA ILE A 278 -9.37 -10.70 0.50
C ILE A 278 -9.99 -11.86 -0.30
N ASP A 279 -10.40 -11.61 -1.54
CA ASP A 279 -10.97 -12.63 -2.44
C ASP A 279 -9.97 -13.74 -2.74
N LEU A 280 -8.73 -13.38 -3.11
CA LEU A 280 -7.68 -14.34 -3.47
C LEU A 280 -7.26 -15.22 -2.29
N LEU A 281 -7.08 -14.64 -1.09
CA LEU A 281 -6.73 -15.39 0.10
C LEU A 281 -7.87 -16.31 0.56
N THR A 282 -9.12 -15.84 0.45
CA THR A 282 -10.29 -16.67 0.75
C THR A 282 -10.37 -17.86 -0.20
N LYS A 283 -10.21 -17.66 -1.51
CA LYS A 283 -10.14 -18.74 -2.52
C LYS A 283 -8.99 -19.71 -2.27
N ASP A 284 -7.89 -19.21 -1.72
CA ASP A 284 -6.75 -20.05 -1.34
C ASP A 284 -6.98 -20.81 -0.03
N GLY A 285 -8.15 -20.63 0.63
CA GLY A 285 -8.61 -21.39 1.80
C GLY A 285 -8.18 -20.80 3.14
N TYR A 286 -7.72 -19.52 3.19
CA TYR A 286 -7.58 -18.81 4.45
C TYR A 286 -8.94 -18.30 4.95
N THR A 287 -9.08 -18.16 6.25
CA THR A 287 -10.22 -17.49 6.88
C THR A 287 -9.88 -16.01 7.03
N ILE A 288 -10.65 -15.15 6.36
CA ILE A 288 -10.46 -13.71 6.39
C ILE A 288 -11.60 -13.09 7.19
N LYS A 289 -11.28 -12.29 8.21
CA LYS A 289 -12.28 -11.66 9.08
C LYS A 289 -12.07 -10.16 9.15
N PRO A 290 -13.12 -9.35 8.97
CA PRO A 290 -13.05 -7.90 9.17
C PRO A 290 -12.88 -7.58 10.66
N ILE A 291 -11.97 -6.66 10.99
CA ILE A 291 -11.70 -6.22 12.36
C ILE A 291 -12.21 -4.79 12.54
N VAL A 292 -12.79 -4.50 13.68
CA VAL A 292 -13.19 -3.11 14.03
C VAL A 292 -11.95 -2.22 14.02
N ASN A 293 -12.01 -1.11 13.25
CA ASN A 293 -10.88 -0.20 13.05
C ASN A 293 -11.33 1.27 13.11
#